data_1580cc615069c16e73600e53f1c9ddbd
#
_entry.id   1580cc615069c16e73600e53f1c9ddbd
#
_cell.length_a   1.000
_cell.length_b   1.000
_cell.length_c   1.000
_cell.angle_alpha   90.00
_cell.angle_beta   90.00
_cell.angle_gamma   90.00
#
_symmetry.space_group_name_H-M   'P 1'
#
loop_
_entity.id
_entity.type
_entity.pdbx_description
1 polymer ?
#
loop_
_entity_poly.entity_id
_entity_poly.type
_entity_poly.pdbx_seq_one_letter_code
_entity_poly.pdbx_strand_id
1 'polypeptide(L)'
;MLNRRQLLAAGAAGLALPGIARAQQTPGVTATELRIGCTMPFSGPASAYGVIGRSHEAFFKMVNEKGGIAGRKINFIAYDDGYSPPKTVEQVRRLVEQDRVAFLFNTLGTPTNSAIVRYVNARRVPHIFLSTGADKWGEFKEHPWTIGWQPSYRTEAQIYMKHLLEQNPNPRIGLLYQNDDFGKDYVIGVRDVLKERFDQVVRLVSHEVTDPTVDSQIVSLHNAGCDVMVTATTPKFAAQTIRRVFDIGWRPAFHFLTNVSISVGTVMEPAGPEKGVGIITSAYLKDPTDPAWDNDAGMNQWRAFMRENIPNGDLKDGSYPFAFGVVNTLMHVLQKCDGNFSRENVMKQVADIRDLEVPTLLPGIRVNTSPTNFHPIRQMQLQRWDGRTWRRFGGVIEGANV
;
A
#
# COMPACT_ATOMS: atom_id res chain seq x y z
N MET A 1 50.48 36.95 -60.65
CA MET A 1 50.31 35.48 -60.77
C MET A 1 50.09 34.91 -59.31
N LEU A 2 48.87 34.68 -58.92
CA LEU A 2 48.57 34.13 -57.65
C LEU A 2 48.66 32.60 -57.67
N ASN A 3 49.38 32.04 -56.70
CA ASN A 3 49.84 30.67 -56.68
C ASN A 3 48.65 29.74 -56.27
N ARG A 4 48.48 28.63 -57.00
CA ARG A 4 47.42 27.62 -56.85
C ARG A 4 47.31 26.98 -55.45
N ARG A 5 48.22 27.31 -54.53
CA ARG A 5 48.21 26.76 -53.11
C ARG A 5 47.42 27.59 -52.10
N GLN A 6 46.93 28.79 -52.51
CA GLN A 6 46.14 29.64 -51.58
C GLN A 6 44.62 29.53 -51.74
N LEU A 7 44.13 28.68 -52.67
CA LEU A 7 42.70 28.45 -52.91
C LEU A 7 42.12 27.20 -52.24
N LEU A 8 42.88 26.44 -51.42
CA LEU A 8 42.44 25.25 -50.74
C LEU A 8 42.28 25.43 -49.22
N ALA A 9 42.46 26.63 -48.69
CA ALA A 9 42.34 26.93 -47.26
C ALA A 9 41.01 27.61 -46.83
N ALA A 10 40.06 27.81 -47.76
CA ALA A 10 38.81 28.54 -47.50
C ALA A 10 37.54 27.66 -47.56
N GLY A 11 37.67 26.34 -47.39
CA GLY A 11 36.56 25.41 -47.61
C GLY A 11 36.19 24.48 -46.43
N ALA A 12 36.63 24.75 -45.21
CA ALA A 12 36.31 23.89 -44.06
C ALA A 12 35.81 24.66 -42.82
N ALA A 13 35.01 25.71 -43.01
CA ALA A 13 34.14 26.21 -41.96
C ALA A 13 32.88 25.34 -41.97
N GLY A 14 33.01 24.12 -41.46
CA GLY A 14 31.86 23.23 -41.19
C GLY A 14 30.90 23.93 -40.25
N LEU A 15 29.71 24.19 -40.73
CA LEU A 15 28.55 24.56 -39.93
C LEU A 15 28.34 23.46 -38.84
N ALA A 16 28.96 23.65 -37.69
CA ALA A 16 28.54 22.96 -36.47
C ALA A 16 27.15 23.49 -36.13
N LEU A 17 26.12 22.88 -36.71
CA LEU A 17 24.76 23.02 -36.19
C LEU A 17 24.83 22.60 -34.74
N PRO A 18 24.40 23.45 -33.78
CA PRO A 18 24.25 23.00 -32.41
C PRO A 18 23.28 21.81 -32.46
N GLY A 19 23.79 20.62 -32.18
CA GLY A 19 22.96 19.46 -31.99
C GLY A 19 21.96 19.85 -30.91
N ILE A 20 20.70 20.09 -31.30
CA ILE A 20 19.59 20.20 -30.36
C ILE A 20 19.61 18.86 -29.68
N ALA A 21 20.19 18.81 -28.46
CA ALA A 21 20.06 17.69 -27.58
C ALA A 21 18.55 17.56 -27.37
N ARG A 22 17.93 16.66 -28.12
CA ARG A 22 16.54 16.28 -27.87
C ARG A 22 16.57 15.74 -26.47
N ALA A 23 16.10 16.55 -25.50
CA ALA A 23 15.82 16.08 -24.14
C ALA A 23 15.03 14.79 -24.33
N GLN A 24 15.59 13.69 -23.84
CA GLN A 24 15.00 12.36 -24.02
C GLN A 24 13.61 12.42 -23.39
N GLN A 25 12.58 12.39 -24.24
CA GLN A 25 11.21 12.63 -23.84
C GLN A 25 10.80 11.49 -22.90
N THR A 26 10.50 11.81 -21.64
CA THR A 26 10.06 10.81 -20.66
C THR A 26 8.83 10.07 -21.19
N PRO A 27 8.84 8.73 -21.23
CA PRO A 27 7.65 7.98 -21.61
C PRO A 27 6.45 8.43 -20.80
N GLY A 28 5.28 8.55 -21.43
CA GLY A 28 4.03 8.93 -20.77
C GLY A 28 3.90 10.40 -20.35
N VAL A 29 4.88 11.25 -20.70
CA VAL A 29 4.81 12.69 -20.45
C VAL A 29 4.79 13.43 -21.78
N THR A 30 3.74 14.20 -22.02
CA THR A 30 3.60 15.10 -23.17
C THR A 30 3.36 16.53 -22.69
N ALA A 31 3.15 17.45 -23.61
CA ALA A 31 2.77 18.82 -23.27
C ALA A 31 1.38 18.90 -22.56
N THR A 32 0.49 17.95 -22.84
CA THR A 32 -0.92 17.99 -22.40
C THR A 32 -1.34 16.79 -21.56
N GLU A 33 -0.50 15.77 -21.41
CA GLU A 33 -0.85 14.50 -20.77
C GLU A 33 0.27 13.98 -19.88
N LEU A 34 -0.12 13.40 -18.73
CA LEU A 34 0.71 12.58 -17.86
C LEU A 34 0.04 11.21 -17.69
N ARG A 35 0.68 10.12 -18.18
CA ARG A 35 0.18 8.75 -18.08
C ARG A 35 0.71 8.07 -16.83
N ILE A 36 -0.21 7.58 -16.00
CA ILE A 36 0.09 6.86 -14.76
C ILE A 36 -0.53 5.47 -14.85
N GLY A 37 0.26 4.42 -14.57
CA GLY A 37 -0.20 3.03 -14.63
C GLY A 37 -0.49 2.46 -13.25
N CYS A 38 -1.44 1.51 -13.20
CA CYS A 38 -1.76 0.74 -11.99
C CYS A 38 -2.19 -0.68 -12.36
N THR A 39 -1.92 -1.63 -11.47
CA THR A 39 -2.59 -2.94 -11.45
C THR A 39 -3.35 -3.10 -10.15
N MET A 40 -4.57 -3.60 -10.24
CA MET A 40 -5.50 -3.67 -9.12
C MET A 40 -6.38 -4.92 -9.27
N PRO A 41 -6.68 -5.65 -8.19
CA PRO A 41 -7.60 -6.79 -8.27
C PRO A 41 -9.05 -6.30 -8.35
N PHE A 42 -9.52 -5.94 -9.54
CA PHE A 42 -10.93 -5.62 -9.76
C PHE A 42 -11.81 -6.88 -9.77
N SER A 43 -11.20 -8.04 -9.94
CA SER A 43 -11.82 -9.36 -9.86
C SER A 43 -11.01 -10.30 -8.95
N GLY A 44 -11.51 -11.53 -8.73
CA GLY A 44 -10.81 -12.56 -7.97
C GLY A 44 -10.92 -12.45 -6.45
N PRO A 45 -10.11 -13.22 -5.70
CA PRO A 45 -10.27 -13.39 -4.25
C PRO A 45 -9.99 -12.13 -3.42
N ALA A 46 -9.24 -11.18 -3.96
CA ALA A 46 -8.92 -9.90 -3.30
C ALA A 46 -9.71 -8.72 -3.88
N SER A 47 -10.80 -8.97 -4.61
CA SER A 47 -11.59 -7.95 -5.32
C SER A 47 -12.24 -6.89 -4.38
N ALA A 48 -12.35 -7.17 -3.09
CA ALA A 48 -12.76 -6.17 -2.11
C ALA A 48 -11.87 -4.90 -2.16
N TYR A 49 -10.59 -5.04 -2.49
CA TYR A 49 -9.69 -3.90 -2.65
C TYR A 49 -9.85 -3.13 -3.97
N GLY A 50 -10.62 -3.63 -4.94
CA GLY A 50 -10.78 -2.99 -6.25
C GLY A 50 -11.33 -1.56 -6.19
N VAL A 51 -12.01 -1.21 -5.10
CA VAL A 51 -12.51 0.16 -4.85
C VAL A 51 -11.38 1.19 -4.75
N ILE A 52 -10.17 0.77 -4.39
CA ILE A 52 -8.99 1.65 -4.32
C ILE A 52 -8.69 2.21 -5.72
N GLY A 53 -8.58 1.34 -6.73
CA GLY A 53 -8.34 1.76 -8.12
C GLY A 53 -9.46 2.66 -8.67
N ARG A 54 -10.72 2.30 -8.40
CA ARG A 54 -11.88 3.13 -8.79
C ARG A 54 -11.88 4.50 -8.10
N SER A 55 -11.42 4.55 -6.85
CA SER A 55 -11.28 5.82 -6.13
C SER A 55 -10.20 6.71 -6.76
N HIS A 56 -9.09 6.12 -7.21
CA HIS A 56 -8.05 6.86 -7.93
C HIS A 56 -8.56 7.39 -9.28
N GLU A 57 -9.29 6.58 -10.05
CA GLU A 57 -9.92 7.02 -11.30
C GLU A 57 -10.83 8.23 -11.07
N ALA A 58 -11.71 8.17 -10.07
CA ALA A 58 -12.61 9.26 -9.71
C ALA A 58 -11.84 10.51 -9.25
N PHE A 59 -10.77 10.33 -8.47
CA PHE A 59 -9.95 11.44 -8.01
C PHE A 59 -9.22 12.14 -9.16
N PHE A 60 -8.60 11.41 -10.06
CA PHE A 60 -7.91 12.00 -11.21
C PHE A 60 -8.87 12.63 -12.20
N LYS A 61 -10.09 12.08 -12.35
CA LYS A 61 -11.15 12.76 -13.10
C LYS A 61 -11.46 14.13 -12.50
N MET A 62 -11.68 14.22 -11.20
CA MET A 62 -11.90 15.50 -10.49
C MET A 62 -10.72 16.47 -10.68
N VAL A 63 -9.47 15.99 -10.57
CA VAL A 63 -8.27 16.81 -10.83
C VAL A 63 -8.27 17.33 -12.26
N ASN A 64 -8.61 16.49 -13.23
CA ASN A 64 -8.66 16.86 -14.64
C ASN A 64 -9.72 17.89 -14.96
N GLU A 65 -10.88 17.84 -14.31
CA GLU A 65 -11.95 18.84 -14.42
C GLU A 65 -11.49 20.21 -13.92
N LYS A 66 -10.62 20.23 -12.92
CA LYS A 66 -10.01 21.45 -12.34
C LYS A 66 -8.76 21.94 -13.10
N GLY A 67 -8.45 21.38 -14.26
CA GLY A 67 -7.32 21.82 -15.09
C GLY A 67 -6.13 20.88 -15.13
N GLY A 68 -6.14 19.80 -14.34
CA GLY A 68 -5.06 18.79 -14.28
C GLY A 68 -3.90 19.22 -13.40
N ILE A 69 -2.69 18.76 -13.74
CA ILE A 69 -1.45 19.07 -13.01
C ILE A 69 -0.43 19.71 -13.94
N ALA A 70 0.07 20.89 -13.60
CA ALA A 70 1.01 21.66 -14.43
C ALA A 70 0.56 21.75 -15.92
N GLY A 71 -0.74 22.03 -16.16
CA GLY A 71 -1.33 22.14 -17.49
C GLY A 71 -1.54 20.82 -18.24
N ARG A 72 -1.34 19.67 -17.59
CA ARG A 72 -1.53 18.34 -18.18
C ARG A 72 -2.71 17.62 -17.56
N LYS A 73 -3.46 16.90 -18.39
CA LYS A 73 -4.45 15.93 -17.90
C LYS A 73 -3.73 14.65 -17.43
N ILE A 74 -4.18 14.10 -16.32
CA ILE A 74 -3.73 12.80 -15.82
C ILE A 74 -4.54 11.72 -16.54
N ASN A 75 -3.85 10.87 -17.29
CA ASN A 75 -4.41 9.67 -17.89
C ASN A 75 -4.01 8.48 -16.99
N PHE A 76 -4.93 8.09 -16.11
CA PHE A 76 -4.74 6.95 -15.22
C PHE A 76 -5.23 5.68 -15.89
N ILE A 77 -4.34 4.71 -16.06
CA ILE A 77 -4.59 3.44 -16.75
C ILE A 77 -4.48 2.33 -15.71
N ALA A 78 -5.60 1.75 -15.31
CA ALA A 78 -5.66 0.67 -14.34
C ALA A 78 -6.12 -0.63 -14.99
N TYR A 79 -5.35 -1.71 -14.81
CA TYR A 79 -5.69 -3.04 -15.32
C TYR A 79 -6.00 -4.03 -14.21
N ASP A 80 -7.00 -4.89 -14.47
CA ASP A 80 -7.34 -6.00 -13.58
C ASP A 80 -6.29 -7.10 -13.65
N ASP A 81 -5.66 -7.39 -12.52
CA ASP A 81 -4.74 -8.52 -12.39
C ASP A 81 -5.34 -9.70 -11.62
N GLY A 82 -6.56 -9.57 -11.08
CA GLY A 82 -7.24 -10.62 -10.30
C GLY A 82 -6.43 -11.12 -9.10
N TYR A 83 -5.49 -10.30 -8.60
CA TYR A 83 -4.51 -10.68 -7.57
C TYR A 83 -3.62 -11.87 -7.98
N SER A 84 -3.34 -12.00 -9.27
CA SER A 84 -2.56 -13.09 -9.86
C SER A 84 -1.19 -12.59 -10.33
N PRO A 85 -0.07 -13.01 -9.70
CA PRO A 85 1.26 -12.57 -10.10
C PRO A 85 1.57 -12.72 -11.59
N PRO A 86 1.20 -13.83 -12.28
CA PRO A 86 1.40 -13.93 -13.72
C PRO A 86 0.65 -12.87 -14.53
N LYS A 87 -0.60 -12.59 -14.17
CA LYS A 87 -1.38 -11.52 -14.80
C LYS A 87 -0.80 -10.15 -14.51
N THR A 88 -0.34 -9.91 -13.29
CA THR A 88 0.33 -8.65 -12.94
C THR A 88 1.54 -8.40 -13.83
N VAL A 89 2.37 -9.44 -14.06
CA VAL A 89 3.52 -9.34 -14.98
C VAL A 89 3.09 -8.96 -16.39
N GLU A 90 2.03 -9.58 -16.91
CA GLU A 90 1.47 -9.27 -18.23
C GLU A 90 0.99 -7.82 -18.31
N GLN A 91 0.15 -7.40 -17.35
CA GLN A 91 -0.44 -6.06 -17.35
C GLN A 91 0.61 -4.96 -17.15
N VAL A 92 1.60 -5.19 -16.29
CA VAL A 92 2.68 -4.22 -16.07
C VAL A 92 3.58 -4.09 -17.31
N ARG A 93 3.87 -5.18 -18.02
CA ARG A 93 4.57 -5.08 -19.31
C ARG A 93 3.77 -4.26 -20.32
N ARG A 94 2.47 -4.47 -20.41
CA ARG A 94 1.58 -3.68 -21.24
C ARG A 94 1.62 -2.20 -20.88
N LEU A 95 1.48 -1.84 -19.62
CA LEU A 95 1.56 -0.46 -19.11
C LEU A 95 2.89 0.21 -19.47
N VAL A 96 4.00 -0.51 -19.31
CA VAL A 96 5.34 0.04 -19.52
C VAL A 96 5.73 0.10 -21.02
N GLU A 97 5.46 -0.96 -21.78
CA GLU A 97 5.96 -1.12 -23.14
C GLU A 97 4.99 -0.61 -24.21
N GLN A 98 3.68 -0.79 -24.02
CA GLN A 98 2.64 -0.40 -24.97
C GLN A 98 2.03 0.96 -24.63
N ASP A 99 1.50 1.10 -23.41
CA ASP A 99 0.87 2.34 -22.95
C ASP A 99 1.91 3.42 -22.61
N ARG A 100 3.17 3.00 -22.38
CA ARG A 100 4.31 3.86 -22.12
C ARG A 100 4.06 4.82 -20.96
N VAL A 101 3.61 4.31 -19.83
CA VAL A 101 3.35 5.11 -18.62
C VAL A 101 4.63 5.77 -18.09
N ALA A 102 4.48 6.95 -17.50
CA ALA A 102 5.58 7.65 -16.85
C ALA A 102 6.08 6.86 -15.63
N PHE A 103 5.13 6.40 -14.84
CA PHE A 103 5.39 5.60 -13.63
C PHE A 103 4.17 4.73 -13.27
N LEU A 104 4.40 3.79 -12.34
CA LEU A 104 3.35 2.98 -11.73
C LEU A 104 3.02 3.56 -10.36
N PHE A 105 1.73 3.65 -10.03
CA PHE A 105 1.22 4.19 -8.79
C PHE A 105 0.27 3.24 -8.10
N ASN A 106 0.52 2.96 -6.83
CA ASN A 106 -0.35 2.24 -5.91
C ASN A 106 -0.82 0.85 -6.41
N THR A 107 0.05 0.14 -7.14
CA THR A 107 -0.18 -1.25 -7.52
C THR A 107 -0.38 -2.11 -6.26
N LEU A 108 -1.36 -3.02 -6.28
CA LEU A 108 -1.81 -3.70 -5.07
C LEU A 108 -1.26 -5.12 -4.94
N GLY A 109 -0.90 -5.44 -3.70
CA GLY A 109 -0.59 -6.79 -3.25
C GLY A 109 0.89 -7.10 -3.13
N THR A 110 1.24 -7.92 -2.16
CA THR A 110 2.63 -8.32 -1.95
C THR A 110 3.12 -9.30 -3.01
N PRO A 111 2.43 -10.42 -3.29
CA PRO A 111 2.90 -11.38 -4.29
C PRO A 111 2.91 -10.79 -5.71
N THR A 112 1.95 -9.94 -6.04
CA THR A 112 1.84 -9.27 -7.34
C THR A 112 2.99 -8.30 -7.56
N ASN A 113 3.29 -7.44 -6.59
CA ASN A 113 4.42 -6.51 -6.67
C ASN A 113 5.78 -7.22 -6.59
N SER A 114 5.89 -8.32 -5.84
CA SER A 114 7.10 -9.16 -5.83
C SER A 114 7.45 -9.70 -7.20
N ALA A 115 6.44 -10.06 -7.99
CA ALA A 115 6.63 -10.62 -9.33
C ALA A 115 7.19 -9.60 -10.35
N ILE A 116 6.97 -8.30 -10.12
CA ILE A 116 7.31 -7.24 -11.07
C ILE A 116 8.47 -6.35 -10.62
N VAL A 117 8.84 -6.35 -9.34
CA VAL A 117 9.78 -5.39 -8.76
C VAL A 117 11.15 -5.38 -9.49
N ARG A 118 11.68 -6.54 -9.84
CA ARG A 118 12.94 -6.63 -10.59
C ARG A 118 12.83 -6.01 -11.98
N TYR A 119 11.73 -6.27 -12.68
CA TYR A 119 11.48 -5.74 -14.01
C TYR A 119 11.39 -4.21 -14.00
N VAL A 120 10.57 -3.63 -13.11
CA VAL A 120 10.38 -2.18 -13.07
C VAL A 120 11.65 -1.44 -12.64
N ASN A 121 12.43 -2.00 -11.69
CA ASN A 121 13.71 -1.45 -11.27
C ASN A 121 14.75 -1.51 -12.39
N ALA A 122 14.87 -2.63 -13.12
CA ALA A 122 15.77 -2.76 -14.27
C ALA A 122 15.42 -1.76 -15.40
N ARG A 123 14.15 -1.44 -15.59
CA ARG A 123 13.65 -0.47 -16.58
C ARG A 123 13.64 0.97 -16.06
N ARG A 124 14.06 1.21 -14.81
CA ARG A 124 13.99 2.51 -14.13
C ARG A 124 12.61 3.16 -14.26
N VAL A 125 11.57 2.38 -14.04
CA VAL A 125 10.19 2.85 -13.96
C VAL A 125 9.89 3.13 -12.51
N PRO A 126 9.57 4.37 -12.10
CA PRO A 126 9.12 4.63 -10.74
C PRO A 126 7.90 3.78 -10.41
N HIS A 127 7.96 3.09 -9.29
CA HIS A 127 6.95 2.18 -8.77
C HIS A 127 6.63 2.64 -7.36
N ILE A 128 5.68 3.57 -7.25
CA ILE A 128 5.56 4.44 -6.09
C ILE A 128 4.28 4.22 -5.30
N PHE A 129 4.44 4.27 -3.98
CA PHE A 129 3.35 4.18 -3.00
C PHE A 129 2.51 2.92 -3.15
N LEU A 130 3.21 1.77 -3.18
CA LEU A 130 2.58 0.46 -3.32
C LEU A 130 1.50 0.24 -2.26
N SER A 131 0.41 -0.40 -2.67
CA SER A 131 -0.68 -0.82 -1.79
C SER A 131 -0.34 -2.17 -1.12
N THR A 132 0.71 -2.16 -0.33
CA THR A 132 1.22 -3.30 0.45
C THR A 132 2.23 -2.81 1.48
N GLY A 133 2.21 -3.42 2.67
CA GLY A 133 3.14 -3.12 3.76
C GLY A 133 4.29 -4.12 3.87
N ALA A 134 4.63 -4.87 2.83
CA ALA A 134 5.77 -5.78 2.91
C ALA A 134 7.06 -5.01 3.22
N ASP A 135 7.82 -5.51 4.20
CA ASP A 135 8.98 -4.82 4.79
C ASP A 135 10.05 -4.50 3.75
N LYS A 136 10.21 -5.36 2.76
CA LYS A 136 11.18 -5.18 1.66
C LYS A 136 10.98 -3.92 0.81
N TRP A 137 9.83 -3.26 0.85
CA TRP A 137 9.63 -1.99 0.14
C TRP A 137 10.42 -0.83 0.77
N GLY A 138 10.95 -1.02 1.97
CA GLY A 138 11.93 -0.14 2.61
C GLY A 138 13.37 -0.30 2.13
N GLU A 139 13.68 -1.36 1.39
CA GLU A 139 15.03 -1.72 0.92
C GLU A 139 15.48 -0.86 -0.28
N PHE A 140 15.72 0.42 -0.02
CA PHE A 140 16.06 1.42 -1.04
C PHE A 140 17.31 1.09 -1.87
N LYS A 141 18.25 0.28 -1.33
CA LYS A 141 19.44 -0.16 -2.07
C LYS A 141 19.13 -1.25 -3.09
N GLU A 142 18.24 -2.18 -2.73
CA GLU A 142 17.85 -3.28 -3.61
C GLU A 142 16.80 -2.83 -4.64
N HIS A 143 15.90 -1.94 -4.22
CA HIS A 143 14.76 -1.49 -5.00
C HIS A 143 14.71 0.05 -5.10
N PRO A 144 15.72 0.71 -5.70
CA PRO A 144 15.82 2.17 -5.70
C PRO A 144 14.71 2.90 -6.49
N TRP A 145 13.92 2.17 -7.28
CA TRP A 145 12.78 2.69 -8.04
C TRP A 145 11.43 2.26 -7.47
N THR A 146 11.42 1.63 -6.29
CA THR A 146 10.19 1.10 -5.66
C THR A 146 10.09 1.57 -4.22
N ILE A 147 8.93 2.10 -3.83
CA ILE A 147 8.65 2.54 -2.47
C ILE A 147 7.22 2.18 -2.07
N GLY A 148 7.03 1.68 -0.85
CA GLY A 148 5.72 1.47 -0.23
C GLY A 148 5.06 2.78 0.20
N TRP A 149 3.88 2.68 0.83
CA TRP A 149 3.22 3.81 1.48
C TRP A 149 2.78 3.50 2.91
N GLN A 150 2.14 2.36 3.11
CA GLN A 150 1.64 1.95 4.41
C GLN A 150 2.75 1.40 5.33
N PRO A 151 2.49 1.29 6.64
CA PRO A 151 3.45 0.73 7.60
C PRO A 151 3.86 -0.72 7.27
N SER A 152 5.06 -1.10 7.72
CA SER A 152 5.58 -2.45 7.56
C SER A 152 4.76 -3.48 8.34
N TYR A 153 4.41 -4.60 7.70
CA TYR A 153 3.75 -5.75 8.33
C TYR A 153 4.60 -6.39 9.41
N ARG A 154 5.91 -6.42 9.21
CA ARG A 154 6.86 -6.91 10.22
C ARG A 154 6.80 -6.04 11.49
N THR A 155 6.80 -4.72 11.32
CA THR A 155 6.67 -3.77 12.43
C THR A 155 5.30 -3.92 13.12
N GLU A 156 4.23 -4.11 12.37
CA GLU A 156 2.91 -4.33 12.94
C GLU A 156 2.87 -5.57 13.83
N ALA A 157 3.41 -6.70 13.35
CA ALA A 157 3.49 -7.93 14.13
C ALA A 157 4.33 -7.77 15.41
N GLN A 158 5.40 -7.00 15.37
CA GLN A 158 6.21 -6.69 16.56
C GLN A 158 5.43 -5.87 17.59
N ILE A 159 4.63 -4.88 17.14
CA ILE A 159 3.75 -4.10 18.03
C ILE A 159 2.74 -5.01 18.71
N TYR A 160 2.13 -5.95 17.98
CA TYR A 160 1.21 -6.91 18.56
C TYR A 160 1.86 -7.78 19.62
N MET A 161 3.04 -8.30 19.35
CA MET A 161 3.75 -9.17 20.28
C MET A 161 4.22 -8.43 21.54
N LYS A 162 4.72 -7.21 21.40
CA LYS A 162 5.08 -6.38 22.57
C LYS A 162 3.86 -6.15 23.46
N HIS A 163 2.74 -5.73 22.88
CA HIS A 163 1.48 -5.55 23.62
C HIS A 163 0.99 -6.85 24.29
N LEU A 164 1.08 -7.97 23.57
CA LEU A 164 0.70 -9.28 24.11
C LEU A 164 1.53 -9.66 25.34
N LEU A 165 2.85 -9.55 25.23
CA LEU A 165 3.77 -10.02 26.29
C LEU A 165 3.70 -9.18 27.56
N GLU A 166 3.27 -7.92 27.48
CA GLU A 166 3.00 -7.08 28.65
C GLU A 166 1.82 -7.64 29.50
N GLN A 167 0.87 -8.34 28.87
CA GLN A 167 -0.34 -8.82 29.52
C GLN A 167 -0.38 -10.35 29.69
N ASN A 168 0.28 -11.07 28.79
CA ASN A 168 0.39 -12.53 28.81
C ASN A 168 1.84 -12.94 28.52
N PRO A 169 2.69 -13.14 29.52
CA PRO A 169 4.09 -13.48 29.33
C PRO A 169 4.35 -14.89 28.77
N ASN A 170 3.36 -15.78 28.85
CA ASN A 170 3.48 -17.18 28.42
C ASN A 170 2.34 -17.60 27.46
N PRO A 171 2.22 -16.94 26.30
CA PRO A 171 1.14 -17.21 25.35
C PRO A 171 1.37 -18.52 24.58
N ARG A 172 0.27 -19.15 24.13
CA ARG A 172 0.26 -20.17 23.09
C ARG A 172 -0.36 -19.58 21.84
N ILE A 173 0.47 -19.17 20.91
CA ILE A 173 0.08 -18.35 19.75
C ILE A 173 -0.24 -19.23 18.56
N GLY A 174 -1.45 -19.11 18.02
CA GLY A 174 -1.81 -19.60 16.69
C GLY A 174 -1.68 -18.48 15.68
N LEU A 175 -0.87 -18.66 14.65
CA LEU A 175 -0.69 -17.68 13.59
C LEU A 175 -1.16 -18.28 12.26
N LEU A 176 -2.27 -17.74 11.73
CA LEU A 176 -2.77 -18.00 10.38
C LEU A 176 -2.25 -16.93 9.44
N TYR A 177 -1.57 -17.33 8.37
CA TYR A 177 -0.98 -16.38 7.44
C TYR A 177 -1.15 -16.79 5.97
N GLN A 178 -1.27 -15.80 5.09
CA GLN A 178 -1.22 -16.02 3.64
C GLN A 178 0.20 -16.48 3.26
N ASN A 179 0.32 -17.54 2.48
CA ASN A 179 1.60 -18.18 2.17
C ASN A 179 2.41 -17.43 1.10
N ASP A 180 2.73 -16.18 1.40
CA ASP A 180 3.60 -15.33 0.61
C ASP A 180 4.36 -14.35 1.51
N ASP A 181 5.08 -13.39 0.94
CA ASP A 181 5.89 -12.43 1.71
C ASP A 181 5.03 -11.53 2.62
N PHE A 182 3.73 -11.30 2.31
CA PHE A 182 2.82 -10.59 3.21
C PHE A 182 2.67 -11.33 4.55
N GLY A 183 2.27 -12.59 4.50
CA GLY A 183 2.08 -13.38 5.71
C GLY A 183 3.41 -13.72 6.40
N LYS A 184 4.48 -13.95 5.62
CA LYS A 184 5.81 -14.24 6.17
C LYS A 184 6.41 -13.07 6.94
N ASP A 185 6.11 -11.82 6.59
CA ASP A 185 6.53 -10.65 7.36
C ASP A 185 5.95 -10.67 8.78
N TYR A 186 4.69 -11.14 8.96
CA TYR A 186 4.13 -11.35 10.29
C TYR A 186 4.85 -12.46 11.06
N VAL A 187 5.17 -13.56 10.39
CA VAL A 187 5.95 -14.64 11.02
C VAL A 187 7.32 -14.12 11.49
N ILE A 188 8.00 -13.34 10.65
CA ILE A 188 9.29 -12.72 10.98
C ILE A 188 9.15 -11.74 12.15
N GLY A 189 8.16 -10.85 12.11
CA GLY A 189 7.93 -9.85 13.15
C GLY A 189 7.59 -10.49 14.51
N VAL A 190 6.82 -11.57 14.52
CA VAL A 190 6.56 -12.37 15.73
C VAL A 190 7.85 -13.03 16.24
N ARG A 191 8.66 -13.60 15.34
CA ARG A 191 9.95 -14.23 15.68
C ARG A 191 10.94 -13.21 16.24
N ASP A 192 11.00 -12.01 15.70
CA ASP A 192 11.89 -10.93 16.17
C ASP A 192 11.69 -10.61 17.65
N VAL A 193 10.46 -10.66 18.12
CA VAL A 193 10.12 -10.36 19.53
C VAL A 193 10.28 -11.58 20.44
N LEU A 194 9.85 -12.75 19.97
CA LEU A 194 9.89 -13.99 20.76
C LEU A 194 11.25 -14.68 20.80
N LYS A 195 12.10 -14.42 19.77
CA LYS A 195 13.45 -15.00 19.62
C LYS A 195 13.42 -16.55 19.76
N GLU A 196 14.21 -17.10 20.64
CA GLU A 196 14.36 -18.53 20.88
C GLU A 196 13.06 -19.21 21.39
N ARG A 197 12.14 -18.42 21.96
CA ARG A 197 10.85 -18.92 22.43
C ARG A 197 9.88 -19.20 21.28
N PHE A 198 10.12 -18.65 20.09
CA PHE A 198 9.19 -18.71 18.97
C PHE A 198 8.69 -20.12 18.68
N ASP A 199 9.61 -21.06 18.45
CA ASP A 199 9.25 -22.43 18.06
C ASP A 199 8.57 -23.23 19.21
N GLN A 200 8.67 -22.76 20.45
CA GLN A 200 8.01 -23.34 21.62
C GLN A 200 6.56 -22.91 21.76
N VAL A 201 6.27 -21.62 21.49
CA VAL A 201 4.98 -21.00 21.80
C VAL A 201 4.12 -20.69 20.58
N VAL A 202 4.67 -20.76 19.35
CA VAL A 202 3.94 -20.44 18.11
C VAL A 202 3.57 -21.69 17.34
N ARG A 203 2.32 -21.78 16.88
CA ARG A 203 1.84 -22.75 15.89
C ARG A 203 1.47 -22.01 14.62
N LEU A 204 2.16 -22.36 13.53
CA LEU A 204 1.96 -21.75 12.22
C LEU A 204 1.00 -22.59 11.38
N VAL A 205 0.05 -21.94 10.76
CA VAL A 205 -0.76 -22.50 9.67
C VAL A 205 -0.86 -21.50 8.54
N SER A 206 -0.75 -21.95 7.33
CA SER A 206 -0.86 -21.09 6.15
C SER A 206 -2.07 -21.42 5.30
N HIS A 207 -2.41 -20.51 4.42
CA HIS A 207 -3.36 -20.73 3.34
C HIS A 207 -2.86 -20.09 2.05
N GLU A 208 -3.33 -20.61 0.92
CA GLU A 208 -3.13 -20.00 -0.38
C GLU A 208 -4.28 -19.03 -0.70
N VAL A 209 -4.01 -18.02 -1.54
CA VAL A 209 -5.04 -17.05 -1.98
C VAL A 209 -6.18 -17.75 -2.72
N THR A 210 -5.89 -18.89 -3.35
CA THR A 210 -6.84 -19.70 -4.12
C THR A 210 -7.65 -20.68 -3.28
N ASP A 211 -7.35 -20.80 -1.99
CA ASP A 211 -8.10 -21.71 -1.11
C ASP A 211 -9.57 -21.28 -1.02
N PRO A 212 -10.49 -22.24 -0.95
CA PRO A 212 -11.90 -21.89 -0.78
C PRO A 212 -12.20 -21.35 0.62
N THR A 213 -11.56 -21.89 1.66
CA THR A 213 -11.80 -21.59 3.08
C THR A 213 -10.55 -21.84 3.92
N VAL A 214 -10.54 -21.32 5.14
CA VAL A 214 -9.49 -21.52 6.16
C VAL A 214 -9.99 -22.29 7.39
N ASP A 215 -11.10 -22.98 7.27
CA ASP A 215 -11.76 -23.67 8.41
C ASP A 215 -10.88 -24.71 9.07
N SER A 216 -10.17 -25.54 8.29
CA SER A 216 -9.30 -26.58 8.80
C SER A 216 -8.09 -26.03 9.57
N GLN A 217 -7.53 -24.91 9.10
CA GLN A 217 -6.42 -24.21 9.76
C GLN A 217 -6.85 -23.72 11.15
N ILE A 218 -8.04 -23.11 11.24
CA ILE A 218 -8.56 -22.58 12.50
C ILE A 218 -8.85 -23.72 13.50
N VAL A 219 -9.47 -24.81 13.05
CA VAL A 219 -9.72 -26.00 13.90
C VAL A 219 -8.39 -26.59 14.38
N SER A 220 -7.37 -26.64 13.54
CA SER A 220 -6.03 -27.12 13.91
C SER A 220 -5.42 -26.27 15.03
N LEU A 221 -5.48 -24.96 14.95
CA LEU A 221 -4.95 -24.05 15.97
C LEU A 221 -5.73 -24.17 17.29
N HIS A 222 -7.06 -24.28 17.24
CA HIS A 222 -7.88 -24.51 18.40
C HIS A 222 -7.54 -25.81 19.12
N ASN A 223 -7.44 -26.92 18.35
CA ASN A 223 -7.08 -28.25 18.87
C ASN A 223 -5.66 -28.31 19.45
N ALA A 224 -4.73 -27.48 18.92
CA ALA A 224 -3.40 -27.32 19.48
C ALA A 224 -3.38 -26.55 20.81
N GLY A 225 -4.54 -26.09 21.29
CA GLY A 225 -4.69 -25.37 22.54
C GLY A 225 -4.14 -23.97 22.52
N CYS A 226 -4.09 -23.31 21.36
CA CYS A 226 -3.68 -21.91 21.27
C CYS A 226 -4.69 -21.02 22.01
N ASP A 227 -4.19 -20.07 22.81
CA ASP A 227 -4.97 -19.08 23.55
C ASP A 227 -4.88 -17.66 22.98
N VAL A 228 -4.01 -17.48 21.98
CA VAL A 228 -3.86 -16.26 21.19
C VAL A 228 -4.01 -16.58 19.70
N MET A 229 -4.76 -15.75 18.99
CA MET A 229 -4.89 -15.84 17.54
C MET A 229 -4.25 -14.62 16.86
N VAL A 230 -3.43 -14.85 15.85
CA VAL A 230 -2.92 -13.81 14.93
C VAL A 230 -3.41 -14.15 13.52
N THR A 231 -4.08 -13.20 12.89
CA THR A 231 -4.67 -13.37 11.55
C THR A 231 -4.02 -12.40 10.56
N ALA A 232 -3.16 -12.93 9.70
CA ALA A 232 -2.45 -12.20 8.64
C ALA A 232 -2.96 -12.63 7.26
N THR A 233 -4.16 -12.21 6.90
CA THR A 233 -4.90 -12.65 5.71
C THR A 233 -5.61 -11.49 5.02
N THR A 234 -5.99 -11.68 3.74
CA THR A 234 -6.82 -10.73 3.00
C THR A 234 -8.28 -10.75 3.45
N PRO A 235 -9.13 -9.77 3.08
CA PRO A 235 -10.48 -9.57 3.63
C PRO A 235 -11.39 -10.80 3.61
N LYS A 236 -11.43 -11.54 2.51
CA LYS A 236 -12.23 -12.78 2.40
C LYS A 236 -11.91 -13.75 3.53
N PHE A 237 -10.63 -14.03 3.73
CA PHE A 237 -10.17 -15.01 4.71
C PHE A 237 -10.21 -14.47 6.15
N ALA A 238 -10.05 -13.15 6.32
CA ALA A 238 -10.24 -12.50 7.61
C ALA A 238 -11.69 -12.65 8.11
N ALA A 239 -12.68 -12.38 7.25
CA ALA A 239 -14.09 -12.56 7.59
C ALA A 239 -14.42 -14.04 7.88
N GLN A 240 -13.86 -14.97 7.10
CA GLN A 240 -14.01 -16.42 7.37
C GLN A 240 -13.40 -16.82 8.72
N THR A 241 -12.19 -16.31 9.03
CA THR A 241 -11.50 -16.58 10.29
C THR A 241 -12.33 -16.11 11.48
N ILE A 242 -12.82 -14.87 11.46
CA ILE A 242 -13.63 -14.29 12.55
C ILE A 242 -14.88 -15.15 12.79
N ARG A 243 -15.60 -15.49 11.72
CA ARG A 243 -16.78 -16.37 11.82
C ARG A 243 -16.42 -17.72 12.40
N ARG A 244 -15.41 -18.39 11.86
CA ARG A 244 -15.06 -19.75 12.25
C ARG A 244 -14.59 -19.84 13.68
N VAL A 245 -13.74 -18.90 14.14
CA VAL A 245 -13.29 -18.81 15.54
C VAL A 245 -14.51 -18.71 16.48
N PHE A 246 -15.46 -17.85 16.15
CA PHE A 246 -16.67 -17.68 16.95
C PHE A 246 -17.56 -18.94 16.93
N ASP A 247 -17.83 -19.49 15.73
CA ASP A 247 -18.81 -20.57 15.52
C ASP A 247 -18.37 -21.90 16.16
N ILE A 248 -17.06 -22.17 16.26
CA ILE A 248 -16.53 -23.34 16.98
C ILE A 248 -16.43 -23.13 18.50
N GLY A 249 -16.88 -21.99 18.99
CA GLY A 249 -16.81 -21.68 20.43
C GLY A 249 -15.41 -21.32 20.93
N TRP A 250 -14.42 -21.15 20.06
CA TRP A 250 -13.09 -20.73 20.47
C TRP A 250 -13.12 -19.27 20.92
N ARG A 251 -12.58 -19.00 22.10
CA ARG A 251 -12.49 -17.66 22.69
C ARG A 251 -11.03 -17.40 23.07
N PRO A 252 -10.17 -17.05 22.09
CA PRO A 252 -8.79 -16.72 22.38
C PRO A 252 -8.75 -15.48 23.30
N ALA A 253 -7.83 -15.47 24.26
CA ALA A 253 -7.63 -14.34 25.16
C ALA A 253 -7.24 -13.05 24.38
N PHE A 254 -6.53 -13.23 23.26
CA PHE A 254 -6.21 -12.17 22.33
C PHE A 254 -6.42 -12.66 20.89
N HIS A 255 -7.04 -11.82 20.08
CA HIS A 255 -7.14 -12.04 18.65
C HIS A 255 -6.61 -10.78 17.94
N PHE A 256 -5.47 -10.90 17.27
CA PHE A 256 -4.86 -9.83 16.48
C PHE A 256 -5.21 -10.01 15.00
N LEU A 257 -5.62 -8.92 14.36
CA LEU A 257 -5.98 -8.89 12.94
C LEU A 257 -5.12 -7.88 12.20
N THR A 258 -4.58 -8.27 11.05
CA THR A 258 -3.83 -7.35 10.17
C THR A 258 -4.64 -6.10 9.81
N ASN A 259 -3.99 -4.93 9.81
CA ASN A 259 -4.65 -3.65 9.53
C ASN A 259 -5.26 -3.56 8.12
N VAL A 260 -4.79 -4.34 7.16
CA VAL A 260 -5.31 -4.33 5.78
C VAL A 260 -6.64 -5.07 5.63
N SER A 261 -7.12 -5.74 6.68
CA SER A 261 -8.35 -6.55 6.65
C SER A 261 -9.32 -6.16 7.77
N ILE A 262 -9.40 -4.87 8.10
CA ILE A 262 -10.22 -4.34 9.21
C ILE A 262 -11.45 -3.56 8.75
N SER A 263 -11.65 -3.40 7.43
CA SER A 263 -12.77 -2.63 6.89
C SER A 263 -14.11 -3.11 7.46
N VAL A 264 -14.89 -2.17 7.99
CA VAL A 264 -16.19 -2.51 8.58
C VAL A 264 -17.13 -3.05 7.52
N GLY A 265 -17.24 -2.37 6.36
CA GLY A 265 -18.13 -2.79 5.28
C GLY A 265 -17.75 -4.11 4.62
N THR A 266 -16.46 -4.40 4.45
CA THR A 266 -16.00 -5.58 3.69
C THR A 266 -15.50 -6.75 4.52
N VAL A 267 -15.26 -6.55 5.83
CA VAL A 267 -14.77 -7.62 6.72
C VAL A 267 -15.65 -7.80 7.94
N MET A 268 -15.85 -6.74 8.76
CA MET A 268 -16.52 -6.92 10.05
C MET A 268 -18.02 -7.19 9.88
N GLU A 269 -18.72 -6.47 9.00
CA GLU A 269 -20.14 -6.74 8.73
C GLU A 269 -20.36 -8.13 8.07
N PRO A 270 -19.61 -8.52 7.03
CA PRO A 270 -19.72 -9.88 6.48
C PRO A 270 -19.35 -11.00 7.47
N ALA A 271 -18.46 -10.73 8.42
CA ALA A 271 -18.09 -11.70 9.46
C ALA A 271 -19.19 -11.91 10.49
N GLY A 272 -20.02 -10.88 10.73
CA GLY A 272 -20.91 -10.74 11.88
C GLY A 272 -20.23 -9.85 12.94
N PRO A 273 -20.64 -8.58 13.07
CA PRO A 273 -19.96 -7.61 13.92
C PRO A 273 -19.75 -8.07 15.36
N GLU A 274 -20.74 -8.78 15.90
CA GLU A 274 -20.72 -9.34 17.27
C GLU A 274 -19.66 -10.44 17.44
N LYS A 275 -19.31 -11.13 16.34
CA LYS A 275 -18.35 -12.24 16.38
C LYS A 275 -16.91 -11.78 16.52
N GLY A 276 -16.65 -10.51 16.14
CA GLY A 276 -15.33 -9.91 16.21
C GLY A 276 -15.06 -9.10 17.48
N VAL A 277 -16.01 -8.98 18.41
CA VAL A 277 -15.83 -8.14 19.60
C VAL A 277 -14.57 -8.53 20.37
N GLY A 278 -13.71 -7.53 20.65
CA GLY A 278 -12.45 -7.73 21.35
C GLY A 278 -11.23 -7.91 20.44
N ILE A 279 -11.41 -8.11 19.14
CA ILE A 279 -10.29 -8.18 18.17
C ILE A 279 -9.47 -6.89 18.23
N ILE A 280 -8.16 -7.05 18.24
CA ILE A 280 -7.18 -5.96 18.29
C ILE A 280 -6.50 -5.86 16.93
N THR A 281 -6.26 -4.63 16.49
CA THR A 281 -5.48 -4.31 15.30
C THR A 281 -4.67 -3.04 15.52
N SER A 282 -3.80 -2.71 14.57
CA SER A 282 -3.15 -1.40 14.52
C SER A 282 -3.86 -0.48 13.53
N ALA A 283 -3.76 0.81 13.74
CA ALA A 283 -4.26 1.84 12.85
C ALA A 283 -3.20 2.91 12.60
N TYR A 284 -3.16 3.39 11.39
CA TYR A 284 -2.49 4.63 10.98
C TYR A 284 -3.47 5.57 10.26
N LEU A 285 -4.61 5.03 9.85
CA LEU A 285 -5.72 5.75 9.22
C LEU A 285 -6.86 5.96 10.22
N LYS A 286 -7.62 7.03 10.00
CA LYS A 286 -8.89 7.28 10.67
C LYS A 286 -9.94 6.29 10.15
N ASP A 287 -10.56 5.55 11.05
CA ASP A 287 -11.68 4.67 10.70
C ASP A 287 -12.91 5.53 10.36
N PRO A 288 -13.51 5.36 9.15
CA PRO A 288 -14.65 6.18 8.74
C PRO A 288 -15.91 5.95 9.58
N THR A 289 -15.98 4.87 10.35
CA THR A 289 -17.12 4.54 11.21
C THR A 289 -16.97 5.04 12.66
N ASP A 290 -15.79 5.57 13.03
CA ASP A 290 -15.56 6.11 14.38
C ASP A 290 -16.15 7.52 14.50
N PRO A 291 -17.16 7.74 15.37
CA PRO A 291 -17.76 9.07 15.59
C PRO A 291 -16.77 10.15 16.03
N ALA A 292 -15.60 9.77 16.55
CA ALA A 292 -14.54 10.73 16.88
C ALA A 292 -14.12 11.60 15.68
N TRP A 293 -14.39 11.15 14.45
CA TRP A 293 -14.04 11.84 13.20
C TRP A 293 -15.21 12.55 12.53
N ASP A 294 -16.39 12.65 13.15
CA ASP A 294 -17.56 13.26 12.54
C ASP A 294 -17.33 14.73 12.19
N ASN A 295 -16.57 15.46 13.03
CA ASN A 295 -16.22 16.87 12.84
C ASN A 295 -14.76 17.07 12.40
N ASP A 296 -14.04 16.01 12.03
CA ASP A 296 -12.66 16.11 11.57
C ASP A 296 -12.57 16.70 10.16
N ALA A 297 -11.77 17.75 10.00
CA ALA A 297 -11.66 18.48 8.74
C ALA A 297 -11.16 17.58 7.58
N GLY A 298 -10.19 16.71 7.83
CA GLY A 298 -9.65 15.77 6.83
C GLY A 298 -10.67 14.73 6.41
N MET A 299 -11.38 14.15 7.35
CA MET A 299 -12.46 13.20 7.05
C MET A 299 -13.65 13.86 6.37
N ASN A 300 -13.93 15.12 6.68
CA ASN A 300 -14.97 15.87 5.97
C ASN A 300 -14.58 16.17 4.52
N GLN A 301 -13.29 16.42 4.23
CA GLN A 301 -12.80 16.53 2.85
C GLN A 301 -12.99 15.20 2.10
N TRP A 302 -12.64 14.06 2.73
CA TRP A 302 -12.86 12.74 2.17
C TRP A 302 -14.36 12.46 1.93
N ARG A 303 -15.25 12.76 2.90
CA ARG A 303 -16.70 12.58 2.75
C ARG A 303 -17.28 13.44 1.63
N ALA A 304 -16.79 14.66 1.47
CA ALA A 304 -17.19 15.53 0.35
C ALA A 304 -16.77 14.93 -0.99
N PHE A 305 -15.53 14.47 -1.08
CA PHE A 305 -15.03 13.76 -2.27
C PHE A 305 -15.90 12.54 -2.63
N MET A 306 -16.21 11.69 -1.63
CA MET A 306 -17.06 10.52 -1.83
C MET A 306 -18.44 10.90 -2.36
N ARG A 307 -19.10 11.87 -1.72
CA ARG A 307 -20.44 12.31 -2.11
C ARG A 307 -20.49 12.84 -3.54
N GLU A 308 -19.48 13.58 -3.96
CA GLU A 308 -19.45 14.25 -5.26
C GLU A 308 -18.98 13.33 -6.39
N ASN A 309 -18.03 12.42 -6.11
CA ASN A 309 -17.34 11.65 -7.14
C ASN A 309 -17.61 10.14 -7.08
N ILE A 310 -18.04 9.62 -5.93
CA ILE A 310 -18.33 8.18 -5.72
C ILE A 310 -19.62 8.05 -4.90
N PRO A 311 -20.77 8.54 -5.37
CA PRO A 311 -22.00 8.63 -4.57
C PRO A 311 -22.56 7.27 -4.12
N ASN A 312 -22.20 6.19 -4.80
CA ASN A 312 -22.62 4.81 -4.47
C ASN A 312 -21.55 4.05 -3.66
N GLY A 313 -20.47 4.71 -3.24
CA GLY A 313 -19.42 4.10 -2.43
C GLY A 313 -19.89 3.84 -0.99
N ASP A 314 -19.51 2.68 -0.45
CA ASP A 314 -19.80 2.37 0.95
C ASP A 314 -18.87 3.17 1.87
N LEU A 315 -19.44 4.12 2.62
CA LEU A 315 -18.70 4.95 3.56
C LEU A 315 -18.10 4.19 4.76
N LYS A 316 -18.46 2.91 4.95
CA LYS A 316 -17.90 2.05 5.99
C LYS A 316 -16.68 1.27 5.49
N ASP A 317 -16.36 1.34 4.20
CA ASP A 317 -15.20 0.66 3.65
C ASP A 317 -13.94 1.51 3.83
N GLY A 318 -13.04 1.04 4.72
CA GLY A 318 -11.76 1.68 5.03
C GLY A 318 -10.79 1.80 3.84
N SER A 319 -11.04 1.09 2.74
CA SER A 319 -10.24 1.20 1.51
C SER A 319 -10.38 2.56 0.82
N TYR A 320 -11.51 3.25 0.98
CA TYR A 320 -11.71 4.58 0.40
C TYR A 320 -10.87 5.67 1.08
N PRO A 321 -10.85 5.81 2.43
CA PRO A 321 -9.94 6.77 3.07
C PRO A 321 -8.46 6.41 2.86
N PHE A 322 -8.10 5.13 2.73
CA PHE A 322 -6.76 4.73 2.28
C PHE A 322 -6.44 5.30 0.90
N ALA A 323 -7.29 5.04 -0.09
CA ALA A 323 -7.11 5.53 -1.46
C ALA A 323 -7.01 7.05 -1.53
N PHE A 324 -7.84 7.76 -0.76
CA PHE A 324 -7.81 9.22 -0.68
C PHE A 324 -6.51 9.73 -0.07
N GLY A 325 -6.01 9.06 0.98
CA GLY A 325 -4.75 9.43 1.62
C GLY A 325 -3.54 9.26 0.71
N VAL A 326 -3.42 8.11 0.06
CA VAL A 326 -2.27 7.82 -0.81
C VAL A 326 -2.27 8.70 -2.06
N VAL A 327 -3.43 8.99 -2.66
CA VAL A 327 -3.49 9.88 -3.83
C VAL A 327 -3.18 11.33 -3.47
N ASN A 328 -3.54 11.81 -2.29
CA ASN A 328 -3.14 13.14 -1.80
C ASN A 328 -1.62 13.22 -1.60
N THR A 329 -0.99 12.13 -1.13
CA THR A 329 0.49 12.03 -1.07
C THR A 329 1.11 12.12 -2.47
N LEU A 330 0.54 11.43 -3.46
CA LEU A 330 0.98 11.55 -4.85
C LEU A 330 0.84 12.98 -5.38
N MET A 331 -0.30 13.63 -5.13
CA MET A 331 -0.51 15.02 -5.61
C MET A 331 0.51 15.98 -5.02
N HIS A 332 0.88 15.83 -3.74
CA HIS A 332 1.98 16.58 -3.13
C HIS A 332 3.31 16.39 -3.90
N VAL A 333 3.67 15.15 -4.21
CA VAL A 333 4.87 14.82 -5.01
C VAL A 333 4.81 15.46 -6.40
N LEU A 334 3.67 15.33 -7.10
CA LEU A 334 3.52 15.88 -8.45
C LEU A 334 3.57 17.41 -8.46
N GLN A 335 3.06 18.07 -7.44
CA GLN A 335 3.19 19.52 -7.27
C GLN A 335 4.66 19.93 -7.10
N LYS A 336 5.41 19.19 -6.25
CA LYS A 336 6.86 19.41 -6.06
C LYS A 336 7.69 19.14 -7.31
N CYS A 337 7.19 18.35 -8.25
CA CYS A 337 7.86 18.13 -9.53
C CYS A 337 7.90 19.38 -10.42
N ASP A 338 7.07 20.36 -10.19
CA ASP A 338 7.01 21.66 -10.90
C ASP A 338 7.03 21.50 -12.43
N GLY A 339 6.19 20.58 -12.93
CA GLY A 339 6.05 20.27 -14.35
C GLY A 339 7.17 19.39 -14.95
N ASN A 340 8.24 19.13 -14.21
CA ASN A 340 9.27 18.16 -14.61
C ASN A 340 8.90 16.76 -14.11
N PHE A 341 8.17 16.00 -14.91
CA PHE A 341 7.76 14.63 -14.60
C PHE A 341 8.74 13.58 -15.16
N SER A 342 10.04 13.92 -15.30
CA SER A 342 11.05 12.89 -15.56
C SER A 342 11.06 11.86 -14.43
N ARG A 343 11.35 10.59 -14.78
CA ARG A 343 11.34 9.49 -13.80
C ARG A 343 12.29 9.75 -12.63
N GLU A 344 13.45 10.31 -12.93
CA GLU A 344 14.45 10.70 -11.94
C GLU A 344 13.93 11.77 -10.99
N ASN A 345 13.27 12.81 -11.53
CA ASN A 345 12.71 13.87 -10.68
C ASN A 345 11.53 13.38 -9.85
N VAL A 346 10.65 12.55 -10.40
CA VAL A 346 9.57 11.92 -9.63
C VAL A 346 10.15 11.15 -8.45
N MET A 347 11.13 10.26 -8.66
CA MET A 347 11.77 9.51 -7.56
C MET A 347 12.49 10.42 -6.57
N LYS A 348 13.12 11.49 -7.03
CA LYS A 348 13.74 12.49 -6.16
C LYS A 348 12.71 13.14 -5.23
N GLN A 349 11.56 13.55 -5.75
CA GLN A 349 10.51 14.17 -4.94
C GLN A 349 9.82 13.15 -4.02
N VAL A 350 9.65 11.90 -4.46
CA VAL A 350 9.15 10.79 -3.64
C VAL A 350 10.08 10.52 -2.46
N ALA A 351 11.40 10.62 -2.66
CA ALA A 351 12.41 10.43 -1.60
C ALA A 351 12.73 11.72 -0.81
N ASP A 352 11.89 12.75 -0.88
CA ASP A 352 12.08 14.02 -0.14
C ASP A 352 10.74 14.56 0.39
N ILE A 353 9.91 13.71 0.95
CA ILE A 353 8.70 14.11 1.65
C ILE A 353 9.05 14.37 3.10
N ARG A 354 8.68 15.53 3.62
CA ARG A 354 8.98 15.94 4.99
C ARG A 354 7.73 16.36 5.71
N ASP A 355 7.44 15.70 6.80
CA ASP A 355 6.39 16.01 7.75
C ASP A 355 5.02 16.28 7.12
N LEU A 356 4.70 15.51 6.06
CA LEU A 356 3.47 15.72 5.30
C LEU A 356 2.25 15.24 6.08
N GLU A 357 1.35 16.18 6.33
CA GLU A 357 0.01 15.87 6.82
C GLU A 357 -0.85 15.31 5.69
N VAL A 358 -1.53 14.21 5.98
CA VAL A 358 -2.48 13.60 5.04
C VAL A 358 -3.86 13.55 5.72
N PRO A 359 -4.93 13.99 5.04
CA PRO A 359 -6.24 14.19 5.67
C PRO A 359 -6.80 12.98 6.43
N THR A 360 -6.50 11.77 5.96
CA THR A 360 -7.05 10.52 6.51
C THR A 360 -6.10 9.80 7.47
N LEU A 361 -4.88 10.30 7.69
CA LEU A 361 -3.98 9.76 8.71
C LEU A 361 -4.42 10.16 10.11
N LEU A 362 -4.12 9.32 11.10
CA LEU A 362 -4.34 9.63 12.50
C LEU A 362 -3.53 10.87 12.92
N PRO A 363 -4.02 11.69 13.83
CA PRO A 363 -3.28 12.83 14.38
C PRO A 363 -1.91 12.41 14.91
N GLY A 364 -0.88 13.17 14.56
CA GLY A 364 0.51 12.90 14.94
C GLY A 364 1.25 11.93 14.00
N ILE A 365 0.55 11.26 13.10
CA ILE A 365 1.18 10.42 12.05
C ILE A 365 1.42 11.28 10.80
N ARG A 366 2.64 11.22 10.30
CA ARG A 366 3.11 12.02 9.14
C ARG A 366 3.77 11.10 8.11
N VAL A 367 3.71 11.53 6.85
CA VAL A 367 4.49 10.89 5.78
C VAL A 367 5.87 11.52 5.73
N ASN A 368 6.91 10.69 5.87
CA ASN A 368 8.30 11.12 5.83
C ASN A 368 9.12 10.14 5.00
N THR A 369 9.90 10.65 4.06
CA THR A 369 10.85 9.87 3.26
C THR A 369 12.19 10.57 3.16
N SER A 370 13.22 9.80 2.82
CA SER A 370 14.54 10.33 2.47
C SER A 370 15.21 9.38 1.48
N PRO A 371 16.34 9.75 0.87
CA PRO A 371 17.09 8.83 0.01
C PRO A 371 17.51 7.51 0.67
N THR A 372 17.46 7.44 1.99
CA THR A 372 17.81 6.27 2.81
C THR A 372 16.67 5.77 3.68
N ASN A 373 15.45 6.30 3.49
CA ASN A 373 14.26 5.85 4.18
C ASN A 373 13.07 5.72 3.21
N PHE A 374 12.73 4.49 2.85
CA PHE A 374 11.60 4.15 1.98
C PHE A 374 10.43 3.52 2.75
N HIS A 375 10.34 3.77 4.06
CA HIS A 375 9.16 3.53 4.90
C HIS A 375 8.46 4.86 5.19
N PRO A 376 7.50 5.31 4.35
CA PRO A 376 6.89 6.63 4.47
C PRO A 376 6.11 6.85 5.76
N ILE A 377 5.42 5.81 6.24
CA ILE A 377 4.65 5.81 7.48
C ILE A 377 5.23 4.73 8.40
N ARG A 378 5.65 5.13 9.58
CA ARG A 378 6.32 4.25 10.57
C ARG A 378 5.59 4.18 11.90
N GLN A 379 4.51 4.93 12.03
CA GLN A 379 3.78 5.10 13.27
C GLN A 379 2.41 4.44 13.16
N MET A 380 1.98 3.80 14.24
CA MET A 380 0.67 3.17 14.36
C MET A 380 0.13 3.34 15.78
N GLN A 381 -1.18 3.21 15.96
CA GLN A 381 -1.84 3.16 17.25
C GLN A 381 -2.69 1.90 17.32
N LEU A 382 -2.73 1.23 18.47
CA LEU A 382 -3.62 0.08 18.66
C LEU A 382 -5.08 0.50 18.75
N GLN A 383 -5.95 -0.37 18.25
CA GLN A 383 -7.39 -0.22 18.35
C GLN A 383 -8.06 -1.59 18.57
N ARG A 384 -9.26 -1.57 19.16
CA ARG A 384 -10.05 -2.76 19.48
C ARG A 384 -11.46 -2.61 18.92
N TRP A 385 -11.96 -3.69 18.35
CA TRP A 385 -13.34 -3.74 17.85
C TRP A 385 -14.34 -3.84 19.00
N ASP A 386 -15.33 -2.94 19.04
CA ASP A 386 -16.37 -2.92 20.08
C ASP A 386 -17.72 -3.53 19.64
N GLY A 387 -17.78 -4.05 18.39
CA GLY A 387 -19.01 -4.56 17.78
C GLY A 387 -19.69 -3.56 16.82
N ARG A 388 -19.20 -2.32 16.76
CA ARG A 388 -19.74 -1.24 15.90
C ARG A 388 -18.67 -0.46 15.18
N THR A 389 -17.56 -0.16 15.88
CA THR A 389 -16.45 0.63 15.37
C THR A 389 -15.15 0.24 16.05
N TRP A 390 -14.05 0.68 15.50
CA TRP A 390 -12.72 0.49 16.07
C TRP A 390 -12.42 1.57 17.11
N ARG A 391 -12.20 1.17 18.38
CA ARG A 391 -11.83 2.07 19.48
C ARG A 391 -10.34 2.05 19.71
N ARG A 392 -9.71 3.19 19.49
CA ARG A 392 -8.29 3.37 19.74
C ARG A 392 -7.97 3.32 21.22
N PHE A 393 -6.80 2.77 21.57
CA PHE A 393 -6.26 2.76 22.92
C PHE A 393 -4.74 2.85 22.89
N GLY A 394 -4.14 3.22 24.02
CA GLY A 394 -2.70 3.50 24.09
C GLY A 394 -2.29 4.74 23.30
N GLY A 395 -1.00 5.01 23.27
CA GLY A 395 -0.41 6.08 22.47
C GLY A 395 -0.07 5.64 21.04
N VAL A 396 0.37 6.61 20.23
CA VAL A 396 1.00 6.33 18.94
C VAL A 396 2.34 5.66 19.21
N ILE A 397 2.57 4.53 18.56
CA ILE A 397 3.79 3.74 18.66
C ILE A 397 4.59 3.96 17.38
N GLU A 398 5.82 4.43 17.51
CA GLU A 398 6.74 4.44 16.39
C GLU A 398 7.30 3.03 16.23
N GLY A 399 7.14 2.47 15.04
CA GLY A 399 7.86 1.28 14.66
C GLY A 399 9.34 1.63 14.76
N ALA A 400 9.96 1.21 15.86
CA ALA A 400 11.37 1.37 16.01
C ALA A 400 12.06 0.82 14.77
N ASN A 401 13.18 1.43 14.38
CA ASN A 401 14.19 0.73 13.60
C ASN A 401 14.50 -0.57 14.36
N VAL A 402 13.75 -1.61 14.07
CA VAL A 402 13.84 -2.89 14.74
C VAL A 402 14.80 -3.74 13.94
#